data_0e030d6ab27b31c0d3592c1f0b72da31
#
_entry.id   0e030d6ab27b31c0d3592c1f0b72da31
#
_cell.length_a   1.000
_cell.length_b   1.000
_cell.length_c   1.000
_cell.angle_alpha   90.00
_cell.angle_beta   90.00
_cell.angle_gamma   90.00
#
_symmetry.space_group_name_H-M   'P 1'
#
loop_
_entity.id
_entity.type
_entity.pdbx_description
1 polymer ?
#
loop_
_entity_poly.entity_id
_entity_poly.type
_entity_poly.pdbx_seq_one_letter_code
_entity_poly.pdbx_strand_id
1 'polypeptide(L)'
;MSGYTRRQDIRAEYVERAGGEDAVEAGKQELLAIVLGHRLAEVRRARGLTQQQVAERMGVTKGRVSQIEQGKISGQDVLARFAEALGGRLHQAIYFEDGDIAAIA
;
A
#
# COMPACT_ATOMS: atom_id res chain seq x y z
N MET A 1 25.95 0.55 5.35
CA MET A 1 24.53 0.65 5.40
C MET A 1 24.00 1.65 6.36
N SER A 2 24.45 2.85 6.17
CA SER A 2 24.05 3.95 7.01
C SER A 2 22.53 4.23 6.97
N GLY A 3 21.89 4.02 5.84
CA GLY A 3 20.45 4.27 5.70
C GLY A 3 19.56 3.40 6.58
N TYR A 4 19.91 2.14 6.75
CA TYR A 4 19.17 1.21 7.60
C TYR A 4 19.31 1.57 9.08
N THR A 5 20.54 1.86 9.51
CA THR A 5 20.82 2.28 10.89
C THR A 5 20.11 3.59 11.21
N ARG A 6 20.16 4.56 10.30
CA ARG A 6 19.48 5.83 10.48
C ARG A 6 17.98 5.66 10.65
N ARG A 7 17.37 4.72 9.91
CA ARG A 7 15.94 4.44 10.02
C ARG A 7 15.57 3.90 11.40
N GLN A 8 16.41 3.06 11.97
CA GLN A 8 16.20 2.53 13.31
C GLN A 8 16.29 3.62 14.38
N ASP A 9 17.25 4.54 14.24
CA ASP A 9 17.42 5.66 15.16
C ASP A 9 16.20 6.58 15.15
N ILE A 10 15.70 6.91 13.97
CA ILE A 10 14.51 7.74 13.81
C ILE A 10 13.28 7.04 14.41
N ARG A 11 13.17 5.74 14.23
CA ARG A 11 12.08 4.95 14.78
C ARG A 11 12.09 4.97 16.31
N ALA A 12 13.25 4.87 16.92
CA ALA A 12 13.37 4.89 18.37
C ALA A 12 12.86 6.22 18.96
N GLU A 13 13.23 7.34 18.35
CA GLU A 13 12.73 8.65 18.75
C GLU A 13 11.21 8.76 18.60
N TYR A 14 10.67 8.24 17.51
CA TYR A 14 9.24 8.26 17.26
C TYR A 14 8.46 7.41 18.30
N VAL A 15 8.99 6.26 18.67
CA VAL A 15 8.39 5.39 19.68
C VAL A 15 8.23 6.12 21.02
N GLU A 16 9.27 6.83 21.46
CA GLU A 16 9.21 7.60 22.69
C GLU A 16 8.12 8.66 22.67
N ARG A 17 7.97 9.37 21.53
CA ARG A 17 6.97 10.43 21.38
C ARG A 17 5.55 9.88 21.27
N ALA A 18 5.37 8.73 20.66
CA ALA A 18 4.06 8.14 20.41
C ALA A 18 3.50 7.35 21.60
N GLY A 19 4.28 7.15 22.66
CA GLY A 19 3.81 6.47 23.85
C GLY A 19 3.89 4.95 23.80
N GLY A 20 4.65 4.37 22.87
CA GLY A 20 4.92 2.95 22.85
C GLY A 20 5.02 2.33 21.48
N GLU A 21 5.54 1.12 21.46
CA GLU A 21 5.80 0.35 20.22
C GLU A 21 4.50 0.02 19.47
N ASP A 22 3.46 -0.40 20.20
CA ASP A 22 2.19 -0.77 19.57
C ASP A 22 1.51 0.41 18.87
N ALA A 23 1.56 1.57 19.49
CA ALA A 23 0.98 2.80 18.93
C ALA A 23 1.74 3.21 17.66
N VAL A 24 3.07 3.08 17.65
CA VAL A 24 3.90 3.38 16.49
C VAL A 24 3.59 2.44 15.34
N GLU A 25 3.49 1.15 15.61
CA GLU A 25 3.23 0.15 14.57
C GLU A 25 1.85 0.33 13.95
N ALA A 26 0.81 0.58 14.76
CA ALA A 26 -0.53 0.84 14.25
C ALA A 26 -0.57 2.10 13.38
N GLY A 27 0.07 3.18 13.82
CA GLY A 27 0.14 4.42 13.06
C GLY A 27 0.92 4.26 11.75
N LYS A 28 1.99 3.48 11.79
CA LYS A 28 2.81 3.20 10.60
C LYS A 28 2.00 2.42 9.56
N GLN A 29 1.26 1.41 9.97
CA GLN A 29 0.43 0.61 9.07
C GLN A 29 -0.67 1.45 8.43
N GLU A 30 -1.31 2.31 9.21
CA GLU A 30 -2.34 3.21 8.71
C GLU A 30 -1.76 4.18 7.67
N LEU A 31 -0.60 4.75 7.95
CA LEU A 31 0.06 5.66 7.02
C LEU A 31 0.44 4.97 5.72
N LEU A 32 0.98 3.75 5.81
CA LEU A 32 1.32 2.96 4.62
C LEU A 32 0.08 2.64 3.78
N ALA A 33 -1.05 2.34 4.41
CA ALA A 33 -2.29 2.08 3.71
C ALA A 33 -2.79 3.32 2.97
N ILE A 34 -2.69 4.49 3.58
CA ILE A 34 -3.06 5.76 2.96
C ILE A 34 -2.19 6.05 1.74
N VAL A 35 -0.88 5.87 1.88
CA VAL A 35 0.08 6.07 0.79
C VAL A 35 -0.20 5.11 -0.36
N LEU A 36 -0.46 3.84 -0.03
CA LEU A 36 -0.77 2.83 -1.04
C LEU A 36 -2.07 3.16 -1.78
N GLY A 37 -3.12 3.55 -1.05
CA GLY A 37 -4.39 3.93 -1.66
C GLY A 37 -4.22 5.10 -2.63
N HIS A 38 -3.45 6.10 -2.22
CA HIS A 38 -3.15 7.26 -3.07
C HIS A 38 -2.40 6.83 -4.35
N ARG A 39 -1.45 5.92 -4.21
CA ARG A 39 -0.70 5.39 -5.36
C ARG A 39 -1.60 4.61 -6.31
N LEU A 40 -2.53 3.82 -5.78
CA LEU A 40 -3.50 3.09 -6.61
C LEU A 40 -4.35 4.07 -7.44
N ALA A 41 -4.78 5.17 -6.84
CA ALA A 41 -5.53 6.20 -7.56
C ALA A 41 -4.70 6.83 -8.67
N GLU A 42 -3.42 7.10 -8.42
CA GLU A 42 -2.51 7.63 -9.43
C GLU A 42 -2.38 6.67 -10.62
N VAL A 43 -2.15 5.39 -10.34
CA VAL A 43 -2.00 4.36 -11.39
C VAL A 43 -3.30 4.23 -12.19
N ARG A 44 -4.45 4.25 -11.50
CA ARG A 44 -5.75 4.21 -12.17
C ARG A 44 -5.89 5.37 -13.18
N ARG A 45 -5.58 6.59 -12.74
CA ARG A 45 -5.65 7.78 -13.59
C ARG A 45 -4.69 7.70 -14.76
N ALA A 46 -3.47 7.20 -14.51
CA ALA A 46 -2.47 7.02 -15.55
C ALA A 46 -2.91 6.03 -16.62
N ARG A 47 -3.79 5.09 -16.25
CA ARG A 47 -4.38 4.14 -17.20
C ARG A 47 -5.64 4.69 -17.87
N GLY A 48 -6.04 5.91 -17.56
CA GLY A 48 -7.21 6.54 -18.16
C GLY A 48 -8.54 5.97 -17.68
N LEU A 49 -8.57 5.37 -16.49
CA LEU A 49 -9.76 4.73 -15.94
C LEU A 49 -10.41 5.57 -14.85
N THR A 50 -11.73 5.61 -14.84
CA THR A 50 -12.51 6.24 -13.77
C THR A 50 -12.71 5.26 -12.61
N GLN A 51 -13.07 5.78 -11.44
CA GLN A 51 -13.43 4.92 -10.31
C GLN A 51 -14.63 4.02 -10.67
N GLN A 52 -15.58 4.53 -11.42
CA GLN A 52 -16.74 3.75 -11.84
C GLN A 52 -16.35 2.58 -12.73
N GLN A 53 -15.43 2.80 -13.66
CA GLN A 53 -14.96 1.72 -14.55
C GLN A 53 -14.23 0.64 -13.77
N VAL A 54 -13.39 1.03 -12.81
CA VAL A 54 -12.70 0.06 -11.94
C VAL A 54 -13.72 -0.70 -11.09
N ALA A 55 -14.71 -0.01 -10.53
CA ALA A 55 -15.76 -0.63 -9.74
C ALA A 55 -16.51 -1.71 -10.54
N GLU A 56 -16.87 -1.40 -11.77
CA GLU A 56 -17.54 -2.35 -12.65
C GLU A 56 -16.69 -3.60 -12.91
N ARG A 57 -15.41 -3.39 -13.18
CA ARG A 57 -14.47 -4.50 -13.43
C ARG A 57 -14.24 -5.35 -12.19
N MET A 58 -14.23 -4.73 -11.01
CA MET A 58 -14.07 -5.45 -9.74
C MET A 58 -15.37 -6.09 -9.25
N GLY A 59 -16.50 -5.68 -9.78
CA GLY A 59 -17.80 -6.14 -9.27
C GLY A 59 -18.15 -5.54 -7.92
N VAL A 60 -17.73 -4.29 -7.67
CA VAL A 60 -18.00 -3.57 -6.42
C VAL A 60 -18.61 -2.21 -6.74
N THR A 61 -18.96 -1.46 -5.72
CA THR A 61 -19.50 -0.11 -5.89
C THR A 61 -18.39 0.90 -6.10
N LYS A 62 -18.72 2.03 -6.73
CA LYS A 62 -17.81 3.16 -6.85
C LYS A 62 -17.34 3.64 -5.48
N GLY A 63 -18.25 3.67 -4.50
CA GLY A 63 -17.90 4.04 -3.13
C GLY A 63 -16.84 3.13 -2.53
N ARG A 64 -16.89 1.84 -2.83
CA ARG A 64 -15.87 0.89 -2.39
C ARG A 64 -14.51 1.21 -3.00
N VAL A 65 -14.46 1.52 -4.29
CA VAL A 65 -13.22 1.93 -4.97
C VAL A 65 -12.66 3.20 -4.32
N SER A 66 -13.53 4.17 -4.05
CA SER A 66 -13.12 5.40 -3.37
C SER A 66 -12.51 5.10 -1.99
N GLN A 67 -13.10 4.20 -1.22
CA GLN A 67 -12.57 3.80 0.09
C GLN A 67 -11.20 3.14 -0.03
N ILE A 68 -11.01 2.27 -1.02
CA ILE A 68 -9.71 1.63 -1.27
C ILE A 68 -8.65 2.71 -1.56
N GLU A 69 -8.98 3.69 -2.37
CA GLU A 69 -8.06 4.78 -2.71
C GLU A 69 -7.79 5.71 -1.53
N GLN A 70 -8.63 5.68 -0.51
CA GLN A 70 -8.42 6.40 0.75
C GLN A 70 -7.62 5.59 1.76
N GLY A 71 -7.23 4.37 1.42
CA GLY A 71 -6.43 3.52 2.28
C GLY A 71 -7.20 2.44 3.03
N LYS A 72 -8.49 2.30 2.79
CA LYS A 72 -9.30 1.25 3.42
C LYS A 72 -9.15 -0.06 2.64
N ILE A 73 -8.00 -0.69 2.83
CA ILE A 73 -7.60 -1.89 2.11
C ILE A 73 -7.63 -3.06 3.07
N SER A 74 -8.50 -4.04 2.83
CA SER A 74 -8.76 -5.12 3.77
C SER A 74 -7.90 -6.37 3.55
N GLY A 75 -6.95 -6.35 2.64
CA GLY A 75 -6.06 -7.48 2.40
C GLY A 75 -5.45 -7.48 1.01
N GLN A 76 -4.60 -8.47 0.75
CA GLN A 76 -3.89 -8.56 -0.52
C GLN A 76 -4.81 -8.97 -1.68
N ASP A 77 -5.86 -9.71 -1.40
CA ASP A 77 -6.84 -10.08 -2.42
C ASP A 77 -7.53 -8.85 -3.02
N VAL A 78 -7.80 -7.84 -2.20
CA VAL A 78 -8.37 -6.58 -2.69
C VAL A 78 -7.39 -5.89 -3.62
N LEU A 79 -6.11 -5.86 -3.25
CA LEU A 79 -5.04 -5.28 -4.09
C LEU A 79 -4.91 -6.01 -5.41
N ALA A 80 -4.94 -7.35 -5.37
CA ALA A 80 -4.84 -8.17 -6.57
C ALA A 80 -6.01 -7.91 -7.52
N ARG A 81 -7.23 -7.81 -7.00
CA ARG A 81 -8.42 -7.52 -7.79
C ARG A 81 -8.37 -6.12 -8.40
N PHE A 82 -7.89 -5.14 -7.63
CA PHE A 82 -7.72 -3.79 -8.13
C PHE A 82 -6.71 -3.76 -9.28
N ALA A 83 -5.57 -4.44 -9.11
CA ALA A 83 -4.54 -4.53 -10.14
C ALA A 83 -5.10 -5.17 -11.43
N GLU A 84 -5.86 -6.25 -11.30
CA GLU A 84 -6.50 -6.90 -12.45
C GLU A 84 -7.49 -5.98 -13.15
N ALA A 85 -8.25 -5.20 -12.39
CA ALA A 85 -9.18 -4.22 -12.95
C ALA A 85 -8.47 -3.13 -13.76
N LEU A 86 -7.22 -2.83 -13.42
CA LEU A 86 -6.39 -1.90 -14.18
C LEU A 86 -5.73 -2.54 -15.40
N GLY A 87 -5.91 -3.83 -15.60
CA GLY A 87 -5.28 -4.58 -16.70
C GLY A 87 -3.91 -5.11 -16.36
N GLY A 88 -3.54 -5.10 -15.10
CA GLY A 88 -2.24 -5.58 -14.62
C GLY A 88 -2.35 -6.80 -13.73
N ARG A 89 -1.28 -7.06 -13.00
CA ARG A 89 -1.20 -8.16 -12.05
C ARG A 89 -0.41 -7.70 -10.83
N LEU A 90 -0.89 -8.03 -9.65
CA LEU A 90 -0.15 -7.77 -8.43
C LEU A 90 1.08 -8.67 -8.39
N HIS A 91 2.25 -8.07 -8.14
CA HIS A 91 3.51 -8.79 -8.04
C HIS A 91 4.10 -8.58 -6.66
N GLN A 92 4.48 -9.66 -6.00
CA GLN A 92 5.08 -9.62 -4.66
C GLN A 92 6.54 -10.03 -4.73
N ALA A 93 7.37 -9.32 -3.98
CA ALA A 93 8.80 -9.58 -3.95
C ALA A 93 9.37 -9.31 -2.57
N ILE A 94 10.46 -10.01 -2.25
CA ILE A 94 11.26 -9.75 -1.05
C ILE A 94 12.52 -9.03 -1.49
N TYR A 95 12.81 -7.91 -0.86
CA TYR A 95 14.02 -7.12 -1.12
C TYR A 95 15.00 -7.37 0.02
N PHE A 96 16.18 -7.87 -0.33
CA PHE A 96 17.23 -8.16 0.65
C PHE A 96 18.20 -6.98 0.73
N GLU A 97 18.91 -6.90 1.86
CA GLU A 97 19.87 -5.80 2.10
C GLU A 97 21.01 -5.79 1.13
N ASP A 98 21.41 -6.95 0.61
CA ASP A 98 22.50 -7.05 -0.37
C ASP A 98 22.10 -6.64 -1.78
N GLY A 99 20.85 -6.26 -1.97
CA GLY A 99 20.32 -5.84 -3.26
C GLY A 99 19.58 -6.92 -4.03
N ASP A 100 19.58 -8.15 -3.55
CA ASP A 100 18.83 -9.24 -4.20
C ASP A 100 17.33 -9.03 -4.05
N ILE A 101 16.59 -9.49 -5.05
CA ILE A 101 15.13 -9.44 -5.08
C ILE A 101 14.61 -10.83 -5.42
N ALA A 102 13.75 -11.37 -4.57
CA ALA A 102 13.11 -12.66 -4.81
C ALA A 102 11.62 -12.44 -5.08
N ALA A 103 11.18 -12.73 -6.28
CA ALA A 103 9.76 -12.68 -6.63
C ALA A 103 9.07 -13.91 -6.06
N ILE A 104 7.92 -13.73 -5.38
CA ILE A 104 7.19 -14.84 -4.77
C ILE A 104 5.78 -15.01 -5.31
N ALA A 105 5.32 -14.10 -6.17
CA ALA A 105 4.03 -14.22 -6.84
C ALA A 105 3.98 -13.38 -8.11
#